data_dff506c53ab751cd190ca731d04d1146
#
_entry.id   dff506c53ab751cd190ca731d04d1146
#
_cell.length_a   1.000
_cell.length_b   1.000
_cell.length_c   1.000
_cell.angle_alpha   90.00
_cell.angle_beta   90.00
_cell.angle_gamma   90.00
#
_symmetry.space_group_name_H-M   'P 1'
#
loop_
_entity.id
_entity.type
_entity.pdbx_description
1 polymer ?
#
loop_
_entity_poly.entity_id
_entity_poly.type
_entity_poly.pdbx_seq_one_letter_code
_entity_poly.pdbx_strand_id
1 'polypeptide(L)'
;VKKLRYFFEIEIVKALGWCVVRMPRHVLLVFARLVGTLGYYADAEGRSTALENLRVAFPGQMSDQRRREVARESYRNFARNFAELFWSPRLNAENLSSIVSTEEEDPEACAEAKEKGALWLTAHLGCFELSSIIWGIRGIQMTTVAQDFKNPGLTPLFQILRAHQNHTLIPQKAAVVRLIKVMSRRGSVAMLADLNIRPGRAATIIDCFGLKNSVPKIHAMLAGRLGMMILPAVCLPREDGGYHMKTFSPIRPNGSVDETESVQRCWDRFEAEIRQRPEL
;
A
#
# COMPACT_ATOMS: atom_id res chain seq x y z
N VAL A 1 -33.06 2.96 -7.26
CA VAL A 1 -31.85 3.11 -8.10
C VAL A 1 -30.58 2.77 -7.31
N LYS A 2 -30.29 3.40 -6.16
CA LYS A 2 -29.05 3.18 -5.38
C LYS A 2 -28.90 1.74 -4.86
N LYS A 3 -29.98 1.12 -4.32
CA LYS A 3 -29.95 -0.26 -3.82
C LYS A 3 -29.68 -1.27 -4.95
N LEU A 4 -30.28 -1.06 -6.13
CA LEU A 4 -30.10 -1.92 -7.29
C LEU A 4 -28.65 -1.83 -7.82
N ARG A 5 -28.10 -0.62 -7.92
CA ARG A 5 -26.69 -0.41 -8.27
C ARG A 5 -25.77 -1.14 -7.30
N TYR A 6 -25.99 -1.00 -5.98
CA TYR A 6 -25.17 -1.66 -4.96
C TYR A 6 -25.25 -3.18 -5.04
N PHE A 7 -26.42 -3.73 -5.35
CA PHE A 7 -26.58 -5.15 -5.59
C PHE A 7 -25.72 -5.62 -6.78
N PHE A 8 -25.80 -4.96 -7.93
CA PHE A 8 -24.98 -5.31 -9.08
C PHE A 8 -23.48 -5.16 -8.82
N GLU A 9 -23.06 -4.10 -8.14
CA GLU A 9 -21.65 -3.92 -7.75
C GLU A 9 -21.15 -5.12 -6.94
N ILE A 10 -21.91 -5.60 -5.96
CA ILE A 10 -21.54 -6.76 -5.13
C ILE A 10 -21.44 -8.02 -5.97
N GLU A 11 -22.44 -8.31 -6.80
CA GLU A 11 -22.47 -9.53 -7.60
C GLU A 11 -21.35 -9.54 -8.67
N ILE A 12 -21.07 -8.40 -9.28
CA ILE A 12 -19.92 -8.26 -10.20
C ILE A 12 -18.61 -8.53 -9.48
N VAL A 13 -18.40 -7.93 -8.29
CA VAL A 13 -17.17 -8.13 -7.51
C VAL A 13 -17.01 -9.60 -7.08
N LYS A 14 -18.10 -10.27 -6.66
CA LYS A 14 -18.09 -11.69 -6.33
C LYS A 14 -17.73 -12.55 -7.55
N ALA A 15 -18.37 -12.29 -8.69
CA ALA A 15 -18.11 -13.02 -9.93
C ALA A 15 -16.66 -12.84 -10.40
N LEU A 16 -16.14 -11.61 -10.36
CA LEU A 16 -14.74 -11.31 -10.67
C LEU A 16 -13.80 -12.04 -9.72
N GLY A 17 -14.06 -12.00 -8.41
CA GLY A 17 -13.25 -12.70 -7.41
C GLY A 17 -13.23 -14.21 -7.64
N TRP A 18 -14.39 -14.80 -7.96
CA TRP A 18 -14.52 -16.22 -8.29
C TRP A 18 -13.72 -16.60 -9.54
N CYS A 19 -13.76 -15.77 -10.58
CA CYS A 19 -12.98 -15.98 -11.81
C CYS A 19 -11.48 -15.80 -11.55
N VAL A 20 -11.08 -14.67 -10.93
CA VAL A 20 -9.69 -14.27 -10.73
C VAL A 20 -8.93 -15.28 -9.89
N VAL A 21 -9.50 -15.78 -8.80
CA VAL A 21 -8.82 -16.76 -7.94
C VAL A 21 -8.52 -18.09 -8.68
N ARG A 22 -9.22 -18.38 -9.78
CA ARG A 22 -9.03 -19.60 -10.60
C ARG A 22 -8.10 -19.39 -11.79
N MET A 23 -7.79 -18.15 -12.13
CA MET A 23 -6.92 -17.84 -13.26
C MET A 23 -5.49 -18.32 -13.03
N PRO A 24 -4.84 -18.95 -14.02
CA PRO A 24 -3.38 -19.07 -14.02
C PRO A 24 -2.74 -17.70 -13.94
N ARG A 25 -1.61 -17.60 -13.25
CA ARG A 25 -1.00 -16.30 -12.94
C ARG A 25 -0.69 -15.44 -14.18
N HIS A 26 -0.20 -16.06 -15.26
CA HIS A 26 0.08 -15.32 -16.50
C HIS A 26 -1.19 -14.74 -17.13
N VAL A 27 -2.32 -15.44 -17.06
CA VAL A 27 -3.62 -14.94 -17.55
C VAL A 27 -4.11 -13.78 -16.68
N LEU A 28 -3.95 -13.88 -15.35
CA LEU A 28 -4.27 -12.79 -14.42
C LEU A 28 -3.52 -11.50 -14.76
N LEU A 29 -2.21 -11.60 -15.02
CA LEU A 29 -1.38 -10.43 -15.34
C LEU A 29 -1.79 -9.78 -16.67
N VAL A 30 -2.10 -10.58 -17.69
CA VAL A 30 -2.63 -10.08 -18.97
C VAL A 30 -3.99 -9.42 -18.77
N PHE A 31 -4.88 -10.05 -18.01
CA PHE A 31 -6.20 -9.50 -17.67
C PHE A 31 -6.08 -8.15 -16.95
N ALA A 32 -5.26 -8.06 -15.92
CA ALA A 32 -5.01 -6.82 -15.19
C ALA A 32 -4.47 -5.70 -16.09
N ARG A 33 -3.55 -6.05 -17.00
CA ARG A 33 -3.01 -5.10 -17.99
C ARG A 33 -4.07 -4.57 -18.94
N LEU A 34 -4.98 -5.42 -19.40
CA LEU A 34 -6.11 -5.01 -20.24
C LEU A 34 -7.07 -4.11 -19.48
N VAL A 35 -7.49 -4.49 -18.27
CA VAL A 35 -8.39 -3.68 -17.41
C VAL A 35 -7.76 -2.32 -17.12
N GLY A 36 -6.49 -2.26 -16.74
CA GLY A 36 -5.80 -1.00 -16.49
C GLY A 36 -5.70 -0.12 -17.73
N THR A 37 -5.47 -0.73 -18.91
CA THR A 37 -5.45 0.02 -20.19
C THR A 37 -6.83 0.61 -20.51
N LEU A 38 -7.89 -0.16 -20.34
CA LEU A 38 -9.27 0.33 -20.52
C LEU A 38 -9.59 1.45 -19.53
N GLY A 39 -9.19 1.29 -18.26
CA GLY A 39 -9.32 2.32 -17.23
C GLY A 39 -8.64 3.63 -17.62
N TYR A 40 -7.42 3.58 -18.12
CA TYR A 40 -6.68 4.77 -18.60
C TYR A 40 -7.44 5.55 -19.69
N TYR A 41 -8.11 4.86 -20.61
CA TYR A 41 -8.88 5.53 -21.68
C TYR A 41 -10.25 5.99 -21.19
N ALA A 42 -10.88 5.26 -20.29
CA ALA A 42 -12.22 5.57 -19.79
C ALA A 42 -12.23 6.70 -18.75
N ASP A 43 -11.19 6.82 -17.92
CA ASP A 43 -11.10 7.82 -16.85
C ASP A 43 -10.33 9.07 -17.32
N ALA A 44 -11.04 10.00 -17.92
CA ALA A 44 -10.44 11.24 -18.44
C ALA A 44 -9.92 12.16 -17.31
N GLU A 45 -10.63 12.23 -16.19
CA GLU A 45 -10.28 13.09 -15.04
C GLU A 45 -9.03 12.57 -14.33
N GLY A 46 -9.02 11.29 -13.95
CA GLY A 46 -7.87 10.65 -13.31
C GLY A 46 -6.63 10.67 -14.20
N ARG A 47 -6.80 10.43 -15.52
CA ARG A 47 -5.70 10.55 -16.47
C ARG A 47 -5.12 11.96 -16.53
N SER A 48 -5.97 13.00 -16.56
CA SER A 48 -5.53 14.40 -16.53
C SER A 48 -4.74 14.71 -15.26
N THR A 49 -5.25 14.26 -14.12
CA THR A 49 -4.59 14.41 -12.82
C THR A 49 -3.23 13.69 -12.79
N ALA A 50 -3.15 12.46 -13.30
CA ALA A 50 -1.89 11.71 -13.35
C ALA A 50 -0.83 12.41 -14.22
N LEU A 51 -1.23 12.93 -15.40
CA LEU A 51 -0.33 13.66 -16.29
C LEU A 51 0.18 14.97 -15.66
N GLU A 52 -0.69 15.69 -14.95
CA GLU A 52 -0.30 16.92 -14.23
C GLU A 52 0.62 16.61 -13.07
N ASN A 53 0.34 15.57 -12.26
CA ASN A 53 1.22 15.14 -11.18
C ASN A 53 2.61 14.78 -11.71
N LEU A 54 2.71 14.06 -12.82
CA LEU A 54 4.00 13.75 -13.46
C LEU A 54 4.72 14.99 -13.96
N ARG A 55 3.98 15.98 -14.51
CA ARG A 55 4.56 17.23 -14.96
C ARG A 55 5.18 18.03 -13.79
N VAL A 56 4.49 18.01 -12.66
CA VAL A 56 4.89 18.74 -11.44
C VAL A 56 6.03 18.03 -10.71
N ALA A 57 5.96 16.69 -10.58
CA ALA A 57 6.97 15.91 -9.87
C ALA A 57 8.28 15.76 -10.63
N PHE A 58 8.24 15.78 -11.97
CA PHE A 58 9.40 15.60 -12.85
C PHE A 58 9.55 16.74 -13.87
N PRO A 59 9.76 17.99 -13.40
CA PRO A 59 9.81 19.15 -14.27
C PRO A 59 10.99 19.05 -15.26
N GLY A 60 10.69 19.11 -16.55
CA GLY A 60 11.71 19.05 -17.62
C GLY A 60 12.38 17.67 -17.83
N GLN A 61 12.06 16.65 -17.01
CA GLN A 61 12.70 15.33 -17.06
C GLN A 61 11.98 14.34 -17.98
N MET A 62 10.73 14.61 -18.34
CA MET A 62 9.92 13.72 -19.18
C MET A 62 9.26 14.48 -20.33
N SER A 63 9.30 13.91 -21.53
CA SER A 63 8.49 14.36 -22.66
C SER A 63 7.01 14.07 -22.42
N ASP A 64 6.11 14.75 -23.15
CA ASP A 64 4.67 14.49 -23.09
C ASP A 64 4.32 13.04 -23.45
N GLN A 65 5.05 12.46 -24.41
CA GLN A 65 4.89 11.06 -24.77
C GLN A 65 5.25 10.16 -23.59
N ARG A 66 6.41 10.39 -22.97
CA ARG A 66 6.86 9.60 -21.81
C ARG A 66 5.89 9.72 -20.64
N ARG A 67 5.36 10.91 -20.33
CA ARG A 67 4.33 11.09 -19.29
C ARG A 67 3.08 10.26 -19.57
N ARG A 68 2.60 10.22 -20.82
CA ARG A 68 1.45 9.40 -21.21
C ARG A 68 1.73 7.90 -21.05
N GLU A 69 2.93 7.45 -21.39
CA GLU A 69 3.35 6.06 -21.19
C GLU A 69 3.36 5.69 -19.71
N VAL A 70 4.01 6.51 -18.87
CA VAL A 70 4.07 6.32 -17.41
C VAL A 70 2.68 6.31 -16.79
N ALA A 71 1.83 7.29 -17.12
CA ALA A 71 0.46 7.34 -16.63
C ALA A 71 -0.33 6.09 -17.02
N ARG A 72 -0.20 5.60 -18.25
CA ARG A 72 -0.87 4.37 -18.69
C ARG A 72 -0.36 3.13 -17.95
N GLU A 73 0.94 3.02 -17.72
CA GLU A 73 1.50 1.90 -16.93
C GLU A 73 1.07 2.00 -15.46
N SER A 74 0.92 3.19 -14.89
CA SER A 74 0.38 3.37 -13.55
C SER A 74 -1.04 2.80 -13.40
N TYR A 75 -1.94 3.04 -14.36
CA TYR A 75 -3.26 2.42 -14.38
C TYR A 75 -3.20 0.88 -14.47
N ARG A 76 -2.24 0.34 -15.23
CA ARG A 76 -2.01 -1.11 -15.33
C ARG A 76 -1.53 -1.70 -14.00
N ASN A 77 -0.59 -1.02 -13.35
CA ASN A 77 -0.08 -1.44 -12.04
C ASN A 77 -1.16 -1.35 -10.96
N PHE A 78 -1.99 -0.32 -10.99
CA PHE A 78 -3.13 -0.19 -10.08
C PHE A 78 -4.15 -1.33 -10.27
N ALA A 79 -4.51 -1.65 -11.51
CA ALA A 79 -5.38 -2.78 -11.82
C ALA A 79 -4.74 -4.12 -11.38
N ARG A 80 -3.43 -4.28 -11.57
CA ARG A 80 -2.67 -5.45 -11.11
C ARG A 80 -2.73 -5.59 -9.59
N ASN A 81 -2.55 -4.51 -8.84
CA ASN A 81 -2.62 -4.54 -7.39
C ASN A 81 -3.96 -5.11 -6.87
N PHE A 82 -5.08 -4.70 -7.45
CA PHE A 82 -6.39 -5.26 -7.09
C PHE A 82 -6.60 -6.69 -7.60
N ALA A 83 -6.15 -7.01 -8.82
CA ALA A 83 -6.22 -8.37 -9.34
C ALA A 83 -5.45 -9.36 -8.44
N GLU A 84 -4.29 -8.95 -7.94
CA GLU A 84 -3.49 -9.74 -6.99
C GLU A 84 -4.17 -9.88 -5.63
N LEU A 85 -4.86 -8.87 -5.15
CA LEU A 85 -5.65 -8.99 -3.92
C LEU A 85 -6.72 -10.10 -4.05
N PHE A 86 -7.44 -10.15 -5.19
CA PHE A 86 -8.41 -11.23 -5.45
C PHE A 86 -7.75 -12.60 -5.65
N TRP A 87 -6.52 -12.64 -6.15
CA TRP A 87 -5.77 -13.87 -6.34
C TRP A 87 -5.04 -14.34 -5.07
N SER A 88 -4.83 -13.45 -4.11
CA SER A 88 -4.06 -13.68 -2.89
C SER A 88 -4.51 -14.89 -2.03
N PRO A 89 -5.77 -15.37 -2.05
CA PRO A 89 -6.15 -16.61 -1.36
C PRO A 89 -5.37 -17.85 -1.79
N ARG A 90 -4.66 -17.81 -2.92
CA ARG A 90 -3.76 -18.89 -3.39
C ARG A 90 -2.33 -18.78 -2.85
N LEU A 91 -1.99 -17.64 -2.23
CA LEU A 91 -0.68 -17.48 -1.61
C LEU A 91 -0.64 -18.19 -0.26
N ASN A 92 0.43 -18.92 -0.03
CA ASN A 92 0.71 -19.61 1.23
C ASN A 92 2.23 -19.70 1.46
N ALA A 93 2.65 -20.25 2.60
CA ALA A 93 4.07 -20.34 2.95
C ALA A 93 4.89 -21.19 1.97
N GLU A 94 4.28 -22.18 1.32
CA GLU A 94 4.96 -23.11 0.41
C GLU A 94 5.31 -22.46 -0.94
N ASN A 95 4.39 -21.61 -1.47
CA ASN A 95 4.56 -21.00 -2.79
C ASN A 95 5.04 -19.55 -2.75
N LEU A 96 5.09 -18.92 -1.58
CA LEU A 96 5.46 -17.51 -1.46
C LEU A 96 6.84 -17.22 -2.05
N SER A 97 7.84 -18.04 -1.74
CA SER A 97 9.23 -17.83 -2.18
C SER A 97 9.41 -17.90 -3.70
N SER A 98 8.54 -18.63 -4.41
CA SER A 98 8.56 -18.68 -5.88
C SER A 98 7.99 -17.42 -6.54
N ILE A 99 7.22 -16.63 -5.80
CA ILE A 99 6.51 -15.43 -6.31
C ILE A 99 7.15 -14.15 -5.75
N VAL A 100 7.62 -14.19 -4.50
CA VAL A 100 8.10 -13.02 -3.77
C VAL A 100 9.57 -13.22 -3.37
N SER A 101 10.46 -12.41 -3.91
CA SER A 101 11.80 -12.21 -3.36
C SER A 101 11.76 -11.13 -2.29
N THR A 102 12.69 -11.18 -1.34
CA THR A 102 12.76 -10.21 -0.24
C THR A 102 14.16 -9.65 -0.09
N GLU A 103 14.20 -8.36 0.22
CA GLU A 103 15.40 -7.63 0.60
C GLU A 103 15.11 -6.91 1.92
N GLU A 104 15.98 -7.10 2.88
CA GLU A 104 15.92 -6.46 4.19
C GLU A 104 17.24 -5.69 4.38
N GLU A 105 17.16 -4.35 4.38
CA GLU A 105 18.36 -3.51 4.59
C GLU A 105 18.93 -3.69 5.99
N ASP A 106 18.08 -4.06 6.97
CA ASP A 106 18.44 -4.34 8.36
C ASP A 106 17.72 -5.61 8.84
N PRO A 107 18.30 -6.80 8.61
CA PRO A 107 17.68 -8.06 9.02
C PRO A 107 17.50 -8.20 10.55
N GLU A 108 18.38 -7.57 11.35
CA GLU A 108 18.27 -7.61 12.82
C GLU A 108 17.05 -6.82 13.28
N ALA A 109 16.80 -5.65 12.70
CA ALA A 109 15.60 -4.87 12.97
C ALA A 109 14.33 -5.59 12.51
N CYS A 110 14.37 -6.31 11.40
CA CYS A 110 13.25 -7.14 10.94
C CYS A 110 12.96 -8.29 11.90
N ALA A 111 13.99 -8.95 12.44
CA ALA A 111 13.86 -9.97 13.47
C ALA A 111 13.30 -9.38 14.77
N GLU A 112 13.82 -8.24 15.23
CA GLU A 112 13.29 -7.52 16.39
C GLU A 112 11.82 -7.15 16.21
N ALA A 113 11.43 -6.66 15.03
CA ALA A 113 10.04 -6.31 14.71
C ALA A 113 9.09 -7.50 14.77
N LYS A 114 9.58 -8.68 14.41
CA LYS A 114 8.80 -9.92 14.49
C LYS A 114 8.53 -10.33 15.93
N GLU A 115 9.48 -10.12 16.84
CA GLU A 115 9.38 -10.47 18.25
C GLU A 115 8.66 -9.42 19.09
N LYS A 116 9.02 -8.15 18.89
CA LYS A 116 8.58 -7.04 19.75
C LYS A 116 7.49 -6.18 19.12
N GLY A 117 7.07 -6.49 17.90
CA GLY A 117 6.16 -5.66 17.11
C GLY A 117 6.81 -4.41 16.56
N ALA A 118 6.23 -3.88 15.48
CA ALA A 118 6.67 -2.65 14.82
C ALA A 118 5.50 -1.95 14.13
N LEU A 119 5.71 -0.68 13.76
CA LEU A 119 4.85 0.01 12.83
C LEU A 119 5.43 -0.14 11.42
N TRP A 120 4.78 -0.96 10.61
CA TRP A 120 5.13 -1.19 9.21
C TRP A 120 4.45 -0.12 8.36
N LEU A 121 5.25 0.61 7.61
CA LEU A 121 4.77 1.74 6.81
C LEU A 121 4.98 1.46 5.34
N THR A 122 3.94 1.66 4.54
CA THR A 122 4.04 1.60 3.08
C THR A 122 3.33 2.79 2.45
N ALA A 123 3.45 2.94 1.15
CA ALA A 123 2.73 3.90 0.32
C ALA A 123 1.82 3.17 -0.67
N HIS A 124 0.94 3.91 -1.36
CA HIS A 124 0.19 3.38 -2.51
C HIS A 124 1.12 3.20 -3.73
N LEU A 125 2.20 2.45 -3.52
CA LEU A 125 3.29 2.21 -4.45
C LEU A 125 3.42 0.72 -4.74
N GLY A 126 3.47 0.35 -6.01
CA GLY A 126 3.58 -1.05 -6.43
C GLY A 126 2.37 -1.89 -6.03
N CYS A 127 2.60 -3.05 -5.43
CA CYS A 127 1.55 -3.97 -4.99
C CYS A 127 1.31 -3.88 -3.48
N PHE A 128 0.89 -2.70 -3.01
CA PHE A 128 0.72 -2.41 -1.58
C PHE A 128 -0.32 -3.30 -0.89
N GLU A 129 -1.35 -3.78 -1.58
CA GLU A 129 -2.35 -4.69 -1.00
C GLU A 129 -1.73 -6.04 -0.59
N LEU A 130 -0.70 -6.53 -1.31
CA LEU A 130 -0.01 -7.76 -0.94
C LEU A 130 0.97 -7.58 0.22
N SER A 131 1.45 -6.39 0.52
CA SER A 131 2.48 -6.17 1.54
C SER A 131 2.11 -6.77 2.89
N SER A 132 0.94 -6.42 3.43
CA SER A 132 0.47 -6.94 4.71
C SER A 132 0.17 -8.44 4.69
N ILE A 133 -0.30 -8.96 3.56
CA ILE A 133 -0.57 -10.39 3.34
C ILE A 133 0.75 -11.18 3.37
N ILE A 134 1.77 -10.69 2.67
CA ILE A 134 3.11 -11.30 2.64
C ILE A 134 3.70 -11.37 4.04
N TRP A 135 3.64 -10.28 4.81
CA TRP A 135 4.12 -10.26 6.19
C TRP A 135 3.34 -11.26 7.07
N GLY A 136 2.02 -11.33 6.91
CA GLY A 136 1.18 -12.29 7.63
C GLY A 136 1.56 -13.74 7.33
N ILE A 137 1.77 -14.11 6.06
CA ILE A 137 2.22 -15.45 5.64
C ILE A 137 3.61 -15.75 6.22
N ARG A 138 4.47 -14.73 6.38
CA ARG A 138 5.80 -14.86 7.01
C ARG A 138 5.76 -14.93 8.55
N GLY A 139 4.56 -14.99 9.13
CA GLY A 139 4.34 -15.20 10.56
C GLY A 139 4.28 -13.92 11.40
N ILE A 140 4.23 -12.74 10.79
CA ILE A 140 4.06 -11.48 11.51
C ILE A 140 2.57 -11.25 11.74
N GLN A 141 2.13 -11.18 13.00
CA GLN A 141 0.76 -10.81 13.34
C GLN A 141 0.52 -9.34 13.02
N MET A 142 -0.18 -9.08 11.92
CA MET A 142 -0.36 -7.75 11.38
C MET A 142 -1.76 -7.20 11.65
N THR A 143 -1.87 -5.97 12.15
CA THR A 143 -3.13 -5.25 12.25
C THR A 143 -3.14 -4.06 11.31
N THR A 144 -4.17 -3.95 10.46
CA THR A 144 -4.32 -2.87 9.47
C THR A 144 -5.66 -2.17 9.64
N VAL A 145 -5.70 -0.87 9.35
CA VAL A 145 -6.96 -0.11 9.30
C VAL A 145 -7.57 -0.25 7.91
N ALA A 146 -8.81 -0.69 7.85
CA ALA A 146 -9.57 -0.74 6.62
C ALA A 146 -10.64 0.34 6.60
N GLN A 147 -10.71 1.11 5.52
CA GLN A 147 -11.80 2.04 5.29
C GLN A 147 -13.03 1.29 4.76
N ASP A 148 -14.22 1.67 5.28
CA ASP A 148 -15.48 1.14 4.77
C ASP A 148 -15.78 1.68 3.37
N PHE A 149 -16.30 0.81 2.52
CA PHE A 149 -16.73 1.20 1.17
C PHE A 149 -18.02 2.01 1.22
N LYS A 150 -18.20 2.89 0.23
CA LYS A 150 -19.50 3.61 0.03
C LYS A 150 -20.68 2.65 -0.14
N ASN A 151 -20.42 1.48 -0.75
CA ASN A 151 -21.33 0.35 -0.77
C ASN A 151 -21.00 -0.58 0.40
N PRO A 152 -21.81 -0.60 1.47
CA PRO A 152 -21.48 -1.36 2.69
C PRO A 152 -21.41 -2.88 2.46
N GLY A 153 -22.02 -3.39 1.38
CA GLY A 153 -21.95 -4.82 1.03
C GLY A 153 -20.59 -5.24 0.47
N LEU A 154 -19.75 -4.32 0.02
CA LEU A 154 -18.38 -4.62 -0.42
C LEU A 154 -17.41 -4.76 0.75
N THR A 155 -17.63 -4.05 1.85
CA THR A 155 -16.74 -4.07 3.01
C THR A 155 -16.43 -5.50 3.51
N PRO A 156 -17.43 -6.40 3.74
CA PRO A 156 -17.15 -7.76 4.16
C PRO A 156 -16.35 -8.59 3.13
N LEU A 157 -16.59 -8.39 1.84
CA LEU A 157 -15.87 -9.11 0.78
C LEU A 157 -14.38 -8.77 0.80
N PHE A 158 -14.04 -7.49 0.87
CA PHE A 158 -12.64 -7.05 0.95
C PHE A 158 -12.00 -7.38 2.29
N GLN A 159 -12.76 -7.41 3.38
CA GLN A 159 -12.28 -7.89 4.67
C GLN A 159 -11.85 -9.35 4.60
N ILE A 160 -12.65 -10.23 3.98
CA ILE A 160 -12.30 -11.64 3.78
C ILE A 160 -11.04 -11.77 2.92
N LEU A 161 -10.93 -11.01 1.83
CA LEU A 161 -9.76 -11.04 0.94
C LEU A 161 -8.47 -10.59 1.64
N ARG A 162 -8.56 -9.61 2.55
CA ARG A 162 -7.42 -9.09 3.30
C ARG A 162 -7.14 -9.86 4.59
N ALA A 163 -8.13 -10.58 5.14
CA ALA A 163 -8.01 -11.35 6.38
C ALA A 163 -7.30 -12.69 6.15
N HIS A 164 -6.12 -12.65 5.55
CA HIS A 164 -5.26 -13.80 5.47
C HIS A 164 -4.56 -14.08 6.81
N GLN A 165 -4.00 -15.27 6.95
CA GLN A 165 -3.22 -15.76 8.08
C GLN A 165 -2.52 -14.63 8.85
N ASN A 166 -2.74 -14.58 10.16
CA ASN A 166 -2.13 -13.57 11.05
C ASN A 166 -2.45 -12.09 10.74
N HIS A 167 -3.44 -11.82 9.89
CA HIS A 167 -3.81 -10.46 9.52
C HIS A 167 -5.17 -10.08 10.10
N THR A 168 -5.20 -9.04 10.92
CA THR A 168 -6.41 -8.50 11.55
C THR A 168 -6.76 -7.15 10.95
N LEU A 169 -8.01 -7.00 10.52
CA LEU A 169 -8.55 -5.72 10.04
C LEU A 169 -9.36 -5.04 11.13
N ILE A 170 -9.10 -3.77 11.34
CA ILE A 170 -9.90 -2.93 12.24
C ILE A 170 -10.60 -1.82 11.45
N PRO A 171 -11.85 -1.46 11.78
CA PRO A 171 -12.56 -0.39 11.11
C PRO A 171 -11.93 0.97 11.41
N GLN A 172 -12.05 1.90 10.47
CA GLN A 172 -11.52 3.26 10.59
C GLN A 172 -12.08 4.03 11.79
N LYS A 173 -13.35 3.78 12.15
CA LYS A 173 -13.98 4.37 13.35
C LYS A 173 -13.23 3.98 14.61
N ALA A 174 -12.72 4.97 15.35
CA ALA A 174 -11.90 4.80 16.54
C ALA A 174 -10.61 3.95 16.32
N ALA A 175 -10.06 3.97 15.10
CA ALA A 175 -8.87 3.19 14.74
C ALA A 175 -7.67 3.53 15.64
N VAL A 176 -7.44 4.81 15.92
CA VAL A 176 -6.30 5.26 16.74
C VAL A 176 -6.25 4.57 18.11
N VAL A 177 -7.39 4.51 18.82
CA VAL A 177 -7.47 3.84 20.14
C VAL A 177 -7.17 2.35 20.03
N ARG A 178 -7.65 1.70 18.97
CA ARG A 178 -7.42 0.28 18.72
C ARG A 178 -5.96 0.00 18.35
N LEU A 179 -5.36 0.87 17.51
CA LEU A 179 -3.94 0.79 17.16
C LEU A 179 -3.06 0.94 18.40
N ILE A 180 -3.32 1.93 19.26
CA ILE A 180 -2.62 2.09 20.54
C ILE A 180 -2.71 0.81 21.36
N LYS A 181 -3.90 0.20 21.47
CA LYS A 181 -4.09 -1.05 22.23
C LYS A 181 -3.26 -2.22 21.66
N VAL A 182 -3.18 -2.35 20.34
CA VAL A 182 -2.35 -3.38 19.67
C VAL A 182 -0.87 -3.11 19.93
N MET A 183 -0.41 -1.89 19.65
CA MET A 183 0.98 -1.50 19.79
C MET A 183 1.48 -1.56 21.25
N SER A 184 0.65 -1.18 22.24
CA SER A 184 0.99 -1.30 23.66
C SER A 184 1.17 -2.75 24.12
N ARG A 185 0.64 -3.71 23.36
CA ARG A 185 0.83 -5.15 23.58
C ARG A 185 1.94 -5.75 22.72
N ARG A 186 2.79 -4.91 22.15
CA ARG A 186 3.86 -5.31 21.24
C ARG A 186 3.35 -6.01 19.97
N GLY A 187 2.12 -5.70 19.52
CA GLY A 187 1.58 -6.14 18.25
C GLY A 187 2.05 -5.24 17.09
N SER A 188 2.26 -5.83 15.92
CA SER A 188 2.60 -5.07 14.71
C SER A 188 1.35 -4.45 14.06
N VAL A 189 1.51 -3.24 13.55
CA VAL A 189 0.49 -2.54 12.75
C VAL A 189 1.05 -2.16 11.39
N ALA A 190 0.21 -2.18 10.36
CA ALA A 190 0.58 -1.67 9.04
C ALA A 190 -0.29 -0.46 8.65
N MET A 191 0.34 0.54 8.06
CA MET A 191 -0.31 1.79 7.66
C MET A 191 0.19 2.25 6.29
N LEU A 192 -0.70 2.96 5.57
CA LEU A 192 -0.35 3.76 4.40
C LEU A 192 -0.32 5.23 4.84
N ALA A 193 0.71 5.99 4.47
CA ALA A 193 0.93 7.34 4.99
C ALA A 193 1.23 8.40 3.92
N ASP A 194 0.93 8.11 2.67
CA ASP A 194 1.25 8.94 1.50
C ASP A 194 0.11 9.84 1.00
N LEU A 195 -1.04 9.83 1.69
CA LEU A 195 -2.17 10.66 1.28
C LEU A 195 -1.97 12.12 1.67
N ASN A 196 -2.27 13.02 0.74
CA ASN A 196 -2.37 14.45 1.05
C ASN A 196 -3.61 14.70 1.91
N ILE A 197 -3.43 15.40 3.03
CA ILE A 197 -4.51 15.80 3.92
C ILE A 197 -4.48 17.31 4.19
N ARG A 198 -5.61 17.86 4.60
CA ARG A 198 -5.65 19.29 4.97
C ARG A 198 -4.69 19.57 6.14
N PRO A 199 -3.94 20.69 6.08
CA PRO A 199 -3.10 21.13 7.20
C PRO A 199 -3.90 21.21 8.51
N GLY A 200 -3.32 20.72 9.60
CA GLY A 200 -3.94 20.70 10.92
C GLY A 200 -3.16 19.85 11.93
N ARG A 201 -3.72 19.64 13.12
CA ARG A 201 -3.02 18.92 14.22
C ARG A 201 -2.59 17.49 13.87
N ALA A 202 -3.28 16.82 12.94
CA ALA A 202 -2.99 15.46 12.51
C ALA A 202 -2.00 15.39 11.33
N ALA A 203 -1.62 16.57 10.78
CA ALA A 203 -0.75 16.71 9.63
C ALA A 203 0.61 17.26 10.00
N THR A 204 1.58 17.02 9.15
CA THR A 204 2.86 17.74 9.08
C THR A 204 3.17 18.11 7.64
N ILE A 205 4.07 19.05 7.44
CA ILE A 205 4.52 19.50 6.12
C ILE A 205 5.88 18.86 5.84
N ILE A 206 5.97 18.15 4.73
CA ILE A 206 7.21 17.53 4.25
C ILE A 206 7.58 18.07 2.87
N ASP A 207 8.82 17.83 2.49
CA ASP A 207 9.29 18.00 1.12
C ASP A 207 8.93 16.74 0.32
N CYS A 208 8.27 16.93 -0.83
CA CYS A 208 7.81 15.89 -1.70
C CYS A 208 8.05 16.32 -3.15
N PHE A 209 8.99 15.71 -3.84
CA PHE A 209 9.44 16.13 -5.18
C PHE A 209 9.85 17.59 -5.30
N GLY A 210 10.42 18.16 -4.22
CA GLY A 210 10.79 19.58 -4.15
C GLY A 210 9.63 20.54 -3.86
N LEU A 211 8.44 20.02 -3.52
CA LEU A 211 7.26 20.78 -3.15
C LEU A 211 6.88 20.50 -1.69
N LYS A 212 6.26 21.48 -1.04
CA LYS A 212 5.71 21.29 0.31
C LYS A 212 4.38 20.55 0.22
N ASN A 213 4.29 19.41 0.90
CA ASN A 213 3.08 18.58 0.93
C ASN A 213 2.62 18.34 2.38
N SER A 214 1.31 18.37 2.60
CA SER A 214 0.70 18.14 3.91
C SER A 214 0.25 16.68 4.02
N VAL A 215 0.90 15.91 4.91
CA VAL A 215 0.67 14.47 5.06
C VAL A 215 0.34 14.09 6.51
N PRO A 216 -0.29 12.90 6.74
CA PRO A 216 -0.55 12.41 8.08
C PRO A 216 0.74 12.15 8.86
N LYS A 217 0.80 12.58 10.13
CA LYS A 217 1.92 12.30 11.04
C LYS A 217 1.59 11.24 12.09
N ILE A 218 0.42 10.61 12.01
CA ILE A 218 -0.08 9.68 13.04
C ILE A 218 0.87 8.52 13.30
N HIS A 219 1.54 8.00 12.27
CA HIS A 219 2.50 6.90 12.40
C HIS A 219 3.73 7.30 13.23
N ALA A 220 4.31 8.48 12.99
CA ALA A 220 5.44 8.98 13.77
C ALA A 220 5.03 9.26 15.22
N MET A 221 3.86 9.89 15.41
CA MET A 221 3.31 10.19 16.73
C MET A 221 3.06 8.91 17.56
N LEU A 222 2.46 7.89 16.97
CA LEU A 222 2.19 6.61 17.67
C LEU A 222 3.48 5.86 17.98
N ALA A 223 4.39 5.76 17.02
CA ALA A 223 5.67 5.11 17.20
C ALA A 223 6.51 5.76 18.29
N GLY A 224 6.62 7.11 18.27
CA GLY A 224 7.34 7.87 19.29
C GLY A 224 6.76 7.72 20.69
N ARG A 225 5.42 7.80 20.84
CA ARG A 225 4.76 7.64 22.14
C ARG A 225 4.93 6.25 22.75
N LEU A 226 5.01 5.22 21.93
CA LEU A 226 5.04 3.84 22.38
C LEU A 226 6.44 3.22 22.30
N GLY A 227 7.46 3.99 21.93
CA GLY A 227 8.84 3.54 21.81
C GLY A 227 8.97 2.39 20.79
N MET A 228 8.20 2.44 19.69
CA MET A 228 8.25 1.43 18.63
C MET A 228 9.00 1.95 17.42
N MET A 229 9.68 1.06 16.72
CA MET A 229 10.30 1.42 15.43
C MET A 229 9.25 1.52 14.31
N ILE A 230 9.55 2.35 13.32
CA ILE A 230 8.85 2.39 12.04
C ILE A 230 9.73 1.64 11.03
N LEU A 231 9.15 0.67 10.32
CA LEU A 231 9.78 -0.05 9.22
C LEU A 231 9.11 0.34 7.91
N PRO A 232 9.69 1.26 7.13
CA PRO A 232 9.20 1.54 5.79
C PRO A 232 9.46 0.33 4.89
N ALA A 233 8.49 -0.01 4.04
CA ALA A 233 8.64 -1.12 3.10
C ALA A 233 7.78 -0.92 1.85
N VAL A 234 8.18 -1.55 0.76
CA VAL A 234 7.48 -1.53 -0.52
C VAL A 234 7.43 -2.92 -1.15
N CYS A 235 6.36 -3.20 -1.90
CA CYS A 235 6.20 -4.43 -2.66
C CYS A 235 6.16 -4.09 -4.15
N LEU A 236 7.26 -4.28 -4.84
CA LEU A 236 7.46 -3.82 -6.22
C LEU A 236 7.27 -4.98 -7.20
N PRO A 237 6.55 -4.78 -8.32
CA PRO A 237 6.42 -5.81 -9.35
C PRO A 237 7.75 -6.03 -10.07
N ARG A 238 8.09 -7.32 -10.35
CA ARG A 238 9.22 -7.75 -11.15
C ARG A 238 8.76 -8.05 -12.59
N GLU A 239 9.71 -8.08 -13.52
CA GLU A 239 9.48 -8.36 -14.94
C GLU A 239 8.99 -9.80 -15.18
N ASP A 240 9.45 -10.76 -14.36
CA ASP A 240 9.03 -12.17 -14.41
C ASP A 240 7.60 -12.41 -13.91
N GLY A 241 6.90 -11.34 -13.56
CA GLY A 241 5.55 -11.40 -13.00
C GLY A 241 5.49 -11.58 -11.49
N GLY A 242 6.61 -11.82 -10.81
CA GLY A 242 6.72 -11.88 -9.36
C GLY A 242 6.75 -10.51 -8.70
N TYR A 243 7.16 -10.51 -7.43
CA TYR A 243 7.32 -9.31 -6.60
C TYR A 243 8.64 -9.29 -5.88
N HIS A 244 9.09 -8.09 -5.60
CA HIS A 244 10.23 -7.82 -4.73
C HIS A 244 9.72 -7.04 -3.51
N MET A 245 9.81 -7.64 -2.34
CA MET A 245 9.46 -7.04 -1.06
C MET A 245 10.71 -6.46 -0.45
N LYS A 246 10.84 -5.14 -0.44
CA LYS A 246 11.96 -4.42 0.14
C LYS A 246 11.54 -3.78 1.45
N THR A 247 12.30 -4.06 2.52
CA THR A 247 12.15 -3.43 3.83
C THR A 247 13.38 -2.57 4.07
N PHE A 248 13.16 -1.29 4.30
CA PHE A 248 14.21 -0.30 4.54
C PHE A 248 14.69 -0.35 5.98
N SER A 249 15.84 0.25 6.24
CA SER A 249 16.37 0.45 7.58
C SER A 249 15.36 1.18 8.49
N PRO A 250 15.25 0.77 9.76
CA PRO A 250 14.24 1.29 10.67
C PRO A 250 14.43 2.77 10.98
N ILE A 251 13.31 3.45 11.22
CA ILE A 251 13.29 4.77 11.82
C ILE A 251 12.83 4.58 13.26
N ARG A 252 13.67 4.98 14.21
CA ARG A 252 13.38 4.88 15.65
C ARG A 252 13.10 6.28 16.19
N PRO A 253 11.82 6.69 16.29
CA PRO A 253 11.47 7.94 16.94
C PRO A 253 11.83 7.82 18.43
N ASN A 254 12.88 8.52 18.83
CA ASN A 254 13.24 8.71 20.23
C ASN A 254 13.07 10.19 20.53
N GLY A 255 13.11 10.61 21.77
CA GLY A 255 12.88 12.01 22.19
C GLY A 255 13.76 13.07 21.51
N SER A 256 14.73 12.68 20.67
CA SER A 256 15.59 13.56 19.88
C SER A 256 15.18 13.70 18.40
N VAL A 257 14.30 12.83 17.91
CA VAL A 257 13.80 12.87 16.52
C VAL A 257 12.39 13.42 16.50
N ASP A 258 12.21 14.58 15.84
CA ASP A 258 10.90 15.20 15.66
C ASP A 258 9.97 14.29 14.81
N GLU A 259 8.67 14.38 15.09
CA GLU A 259 7.63 13.68 14.31
C GLU A 259 7.74 14.02 12.83
N THR A 260 7.99 15.27 12.48
CA THR A 260 8.14 15.75 11.10
C THR A 260 9.35 15.13 10.42
N GLU A 261 10.49 15.08 11.11
CA GLU A 261 11.70 14.43 10.59
C GLU A 261 11.47 12.94 10.34
N SER A 262 10.80 12.25 11.26
CA SER A 262 10.46 10.83 11.08
C SER A 262 9.58 10.60 9.86
N VAL A 263 8.58 11.48 9.63
CA VAL A 263 7.70 11.42 8.45
C VAL A 263 8.48 11.69 7.17
N GLN A 264 9.36 12.70 7.18
CA GLN A 264 10.20 13.03 6.03
C GLN A 264 11.13 11.86 5.66
N ARG A 265 11.82 11.28 6.63
CA ARG A 265 12.71 10.13 6.40
C ARG A 265 11.97 8.90 5.84
N CYS A 266 10.72 8.67 6.24
CA CYS A 266 9.89 7.64 5.62
C CYS A 266 9.58 7.98 4.16
N TRP A 267 9.18 9.24 3.90
CA TRP A 267 8.85 9.70 2.56
C TRP A 267 10.05 9.64 1.62
N ASP A 268 11.23 10.04 2.06
CA ASP A 268 12.47 10.02 1.25
C ASP A 268 12.76 8.63 0.67
N ARG A 269 12.45 7.54 1.43
CA ARG A 269 12.57 6.17 0.94
C ARG A 269 11.59 5.87 -0.18
N PHE A 270 10.34 6.28 -0.03
CA PHE A 270 9.31 6.07 -1.05
C PHE A 270 9.57 6.93 -2.29
N GLU A 271 9.95 8.19 -2.11
CA GLU A 271 10.28 9.09 -3.22
C GLU A 271 11.46 8.55 -4.05
N ALA A 272 12.48 7.98 -3.42
CA ALA A 272 13.60 7.37 -4.12
C ALA A 272 13.16 6.23 -5.04
N GLU A 273 12.24 5.37 -4.60
CA GLU A 273 11.67 4.29 -5.42
C GLU A 273 10.78 4.84 -6.54
N ILE A 274 9.94 5.85 -6.25
CA ILE A 274 9.06 6.48 -7.26
C ILE A 274 9.90 7.17 -8.35
N ARG A 275 11.03 7.80 -7.98
CA ARG A 275 11.92 8.44 -8.97
C ARG A 275 12.52 7.44 -9.95
N GLN A 276 12.79 6.21 -9.50
CA GLN A 276 13.30 5.14 -10.36
C GLN A 276 12.18 4.52 -11.20
N ARG A 277 10.99 4.38 -10.64
CA ARG A 277 9.84 3.69 -11.23
C ARG A 277 8.54 4.48 -11.07
N PRO A 278 8.42 5.62 -11.75
CA PRO A 278 7.28 6.54 -11.58
C PRO A 278 5.93 5.98 -12.08
N GLU A 279 5.94 4.83 -12.73
CA GLU A 279 4.73 4.10 -13.14
C GLU A 279 4.12 3.26 -12.01
N LEU A 280 4.76 3.12 -10.86
CA LEU A 280 4.28 2.35 -9.71
C LEU A 280 3.53 3.23 -8.75
#